data_509a4500a3593175c8037dad46859a7d
#
_entry.id   509a4500a3593175c8037dad46859a7d
#
_cell.length_a   1.000
_cell.length_b   1.000
_cell.length_c   1.000
_cell.angle_alpha   90.00
_cell.angle_beta   90.00
_cell.angle_gamma   90.00
#
_symmetry.space_group_name_H-M   'P 1'
#
loop_
_entity.id
_entity.type
_entity.pdbx_description
1 polymer ?
#
loop_
_entity_poly.entity_id
_entity_poly.type
_entity_poly.pdbx_seq_one_letter_code
_entity_poly.pdbx_strand_id
1 'polypeptide(L)'
;MENELKSEGRCLYCDTLFSQTEIGRHLAKHLAAMEKENSAKIVSNYVHVEVEAGEMLLQLLIKGDTTMKTIDVFLRDIWLECCGHLSGFGHKNFKIKMKDLVEDIFQPKIKIYYDYDYGTTTRVFLNAKKQYLLNLKEKIILLSRNEP
;
A
#
# COMPACT_ATOMS: atom_id res chain seq x y z
N MET A 1 -28.48 10.76 -15.88
CA MET A 1 -27.26 10.61 -15.16
C MET A 1 -27.01 9.16 -14.86
N GLU A 2 -25.93 8.76 -15.19
CA GLU A 2 -25.60 7.39 -14.95
C GLU A 2 -25.28 7.19 -13.50
N ASN A 3 -25.57 6.05 -13.03
CA ASN A 3 -25.24 5.66 -11.68
C ASN A 3 -23.90 4.99 -11.71
N GLU A 4 -22.89 5.78 -11.94
CA GLU A 4 -21.55 5.24 -11.88
C GLU A 4 -21.25 4.81 -10.47
N LEU A 5 -20.86 3.57 -10.32
CA LEU A 5 -20.40 3.07 -9.06
C LEU A 5 -19.01 3.66 -8.84
N LYS A 6 -18.91 4.63 -7.97
CA LYS A 6 -17.62 5.18 -7.60
C LYS A 6 -17.05 4.37 -6.47
N SER A 7 -15.79 4.03 -6.60
CA SER A 7 -15.08 3.38 -5.51
C SER A 7 -14.84 4.40 -4.41
N GLU A 8 -15.28 4.07 -3.22
CA GLU A 8 -15.08 4.92 -2.06
C GLU A 8 -14.30 4.18 -0.99
N GLY A 9 -13.40 4.86 -0.33
CA GLY A 9 -12.62 4.30 0.74
C GLY A 9 -12.91 5.00 2.05
N ARG A 10 -13.05 4.20 3.09
CA ARG A 10 -13.22 4.72 4.44
C ARG A 10 -11.86 4.94 5.07
N CYS A 11 -11.64 6.15 5.57
CA CYS A 11 -10.46 6.43 6.36
C CYS A 11 -10.62 5.75 7.73
N LEU A 12 -9.72 4.84 8.06
CA LEU A 12 -9.82 4.09 9.31
C LEU A 12 -9.48 4.91 10.54
N TYR A 13 -8.97 6.12 10.38
CA TYR A 13 -8.70 7.02 11.50
C TYR A 13 -9.89 7.91 11.84
N CYS A 14 -10.66 8.36 10.86
CA CYS A 14 -11.78 9.27 11.13
C CYS A 14 -13.12 8.75 10.65
N ASP A 15 -13.15 7.57 10.06
CA ASP A 15 -14.37 6.87 9.64
C ASP A 15 -15.18 7.64 8.59
N THR A 16 -14.55 8.52 7.83
CA THR A 16 -15.18 9.29 6.78
C THR A 16 -14.89 8.65 5.42
N LEU A 17 -15.89 8.63 4.54
CA LEU A 17 -15.73 8.09 3.20
C LEU A 17 -15.16 9.12 2.24
N PHE A 18 -14.25 8.69 1.39
CA PHE A 18 -13.61 9.52 0.39
C PHE A 18 -13.55 8.79 -0.94
N SER A 19 -13.56 9.55 -2.04
CA SER A 19 -13.34 9.00 -3.37
C SER A 19 -11.86 8.59 -3.52
N GLN A 20 -11.56 7.82 -4.56
CA GLN A 20 -10.18 7.40 -4.83
C GLN A 20 -9.24 8.57 -5.01
N THR A 21 -9.72 9.69 -5.56
CA THR A 21 -8.88 10.85 -5.80
C THR A 21 -8.61 11.66 -4.54
N GLU A 22 -9.46 11.53 -3.53
CA GLU A 22 -9.36 12.33 -2.32
C GLU A 22 -8.74 11.59 -1.13
N ILE A 23 -8.91 10.28 -1.08
CA ILE A 23 -8.50 9.50 0.09
C ILE A 23 -6.98 9.58 0.35
N GLY A 24 -6.18 9.55 -0.70
CA GLY A 24 -4.73 9.63 -0.55
C GLY A 24 -4.31 10.95 0.08
N ARG A 25 -4.90 12.05 -0.38
CA ARG A 25 -4.60 13.38 0.14
C ARG A 25 -5.05 13.52 1.59
N HIS A 26 -6.23 12.98 1.89
CA HIS A 26 -6.75 12.99 3.25
C HIS A 26 -5.85 12.20 4.20
N LEU A 27 -5.42 11.01 3.78
CA LEU A 27 -4.53 10.19 4.58
C LEU A 27 -3.17 10.86 4.79
N ALA A 28 -2.67 11.57 3.78
CA ALA A 28 -1.42 12.28 3.92
C ALA A 28 -1.48 13.31 5.05
N LYS A 29 -2.63 13.96 5.23
CA LYS A 29 -2.81 14.90 6.35
C LYS A 29 -2.77 14.19 7.68
N HIS A 30 -3.42 13.04 7.81
CA HIS A 30 -3.37 12.24 9.04
C HIS A 30 -1.94 11.81 9.36
N LEU A 31 -1.23 11.31 8.37
CA LEU A 31 0.12 10.81 8.56
C LEU A 31 1.08 11.94 8.92
N ALA A 32 0.95 13.09 8.29
CA ALA A 32 1.78 14.24 8.63
C ALA A 32 1.51 14.72 10.07
N ALA A 33 0.25 14.69 10.50
CA ALA A 33 -0.11 15.05 11.86
C ALA A 33 0.46 14.05 12.87
N MET A 34 0.39 12.75 12.55
CA MET A 34 0.96 11.73 13.41
C MET A 34 2.47 11.88 13.54
N GLU A 35 3.14 12.18 12.45
CA GLU A 35 4.59 12.39 12.46
C GLU A 35 4.94 13.61 13.30
N LYS A 36 4.17 14.67 13.18
CA LYS A 36 4.40 15.91 13.93
C LYS A 36 4.17 15.75 15.42
N GLU A 37 3.17 14.95 15.79
CA GLU A 37 2.84 14.70 17.20
C GLU A 37 3.78 13.68 17.83
N ASN A 38 4.52 12.95 17.01
CA ASN A 38 5.37 11.89 17.51
C ASN A 38 6.64 12.47 18.10
N SER A 39 6.70 12.51 19.43
CA SER A 39 7.87 12.97 20.18
C SER A 39 8.72 11.79 20.65
N ALA A 40 8.44 10.57 20.19
CA ALA A 40 9.18 9.40 20.60
C ALA A 40 10.62 9.48 20.14
N LYS A 41 11.54 9.01 20.97
CA LYS A 41 12.96 9.00 20.63
C LYS A 41 13.30 7.97 19.58
N ILE A 42 12.52 6.88 19.51
CA ILE A 42 12.73 5.79 18.57
C ILE A 42 11.65 5.88 17.52
N VAL A 43 12.04 6.15 16.28
CA VAL A 43 11.13 6.20 15.16
C VAL A 43 11.65 5.28 14.05
N SER A 44 10.73 4.80 13.26
CA SER A 44 11.05 3.99 12.09
C SER A 44 10.53 4.68 10.84
N ASN A 45 11.17 4.37 9.73
CA ASN A 45 10.73 4.88 8.43
C ASN A 45 9.53 4.08 7.97
N TYR A 46 8.47 4.77 7.58
CA TYR A 46 7.26 4.16 7.01
C TYR A 46 6.99 4.77 5.65
N VAL A 47 6.50 3.98 4.72
CA VAL A 47 6.15 4.43 3.38
C VAL A 47 4.66 4.30 3.18
N HIS A 48 4.02 5.38 2.74
CA HIS A 48 2.63 5.35 2.30
C HIS A 48 2.60 4.81 0.88
N VAL A 49 1.91 3.70 0.67
CA VAL A 49 1.83 3.03 -0.63
C VAL A 49 0.37 2.86 -1.03
N GLU A 50 0.05 3.28 -2.25
CA GLU A 50 -1.25 3.00 -2.86
C GLU A 50 -1.15 1.73 -3.68
N VAL A 51 -2.06 0.81 -3.48
CA VAL A 51 -2.10 -0.46 -4.20
C VAL A 51 -3.36 -0.50 -5.05
N GLU A 52 -3.19 -0.56 -6.35
CA GLU A 52 -4.30 -0.55 -7.30
C GLU A 52 -4.44 -1.90 -8.00
N ALA A 53 -5.64 -2.45 -7.97
CA ALA A 53 -5.98 -3.68 -8.68
C ALA A 53 -7.33 -3.49 -9.34
N GLY A 54 -7.31 -3.10 -10.63
CA GLY A 54 -8.53 -2.75 -11.33
C GLY A 54 -9.21 -1.55 -10.66
N GLU A 55 -10.42 -1.72 -10.20
CA GLU A 55 -11.17 -0.67 -9.53
C GLU A 55 -10.98 -0.67 -8.01
N MET A 56 -10.21 -1.63 -7.51
CA MET A 56 -9.93 -1.71 -6.08
C MET A 56 -8.68 -0.91 -5.74
N LEU A 57 -8.70 -0.28 -4.58
CA LEU A 57 -7.59 0.54 -4.13
C LEU A 57 -7.38 0.32 -2.64
N LEU A 58 -6.13 0.05 -2.26
CA LEU A 58 -5.73 0.00 -0.86
C LEU A 58 -4.76 1.12 -0.58
N GLN A 59 -4.87 1.68 0.61
CA GLN A 59 -3.89 2.63 1.11
C GLN A 59 -3.18 1.94 2.27
N LEU A 60 -1.88 1.76 2.14
CA LEU A 60 -1.09 1.05 3.12
C LEU A 60 0.00 1.95 3.69
N LEU A 61 0.34 1.69 4.94
CA LEU A 61 1.51 2.28 5.57
C LEU A 61 2.44 1.11 5.90
N ILE A 62 3.62 1.09 5.31
CA ILE A 62 4.51 -0.06 5.39
C ILE A 62 5.84 0.36 6.02
N LYS A 63 6.24 -0.36 7.06
CA LYS A 63 7.50 -0.11 7.74
C LYS A 63 8.67 -0.42 6.82
N GLY A 64 9.69 0.44 6.83
CA GLY A 64 10.81 0.35 5.88
C GLY A 64 11.60 -0.96 5.93
N ASP A 65 11.70 -1.59 7.09
CA ASP A 65 12.42 -2.86 7.24
C ASP A 65 11.58 -4.09 6.88
N THR A 66 10.39 -3.87 6.34
CA THR A 66 9.52 -4.95 5.88
C THR A 66 10.07 -5.52 4.58
N THR A 67 10.03 -6.84 4.43
CA THR A 67 10.46 -7.47 3.19
C THR A 67 9.33 -7.45 2.16
N MET A 68 9.68 -7.52 0.89
CA MET A 68 8.70 -7.62 -0.18
C MET A 68 7.87 -8.90 -0.04
N LYS A 69 8.46 -9.97 0.51
CA LYS A 69 7.73 -11.20 0.79
C LYS A 69 6.56 -10.98 1.76
N THR A 70 6.75 -10.13 2.74
CA THR A 70 5.67 -9.79 3.69
C THR A 70 4.50 -9.11 2.97
N ILE A 71 4.81 -8.25 1.99
CA ILE A 71 3.76 -7.62 1.17
C ILE A 71 3.05 -8.67 0.32
N ASP A 72 3.81 -9.60 -0.27
CA ASP A 72 3.24 -10.69 -1.06
C ASP A 72 2.22 -11.48 -0.25
N VAL A 73 2.58 -11.86 0.97
CA VAL A 73 1.67 -12.61 1.86
C VAL A 73 0.45 -11.76 2.19
N PHE A 74 0.65 -10.49 2.51
CA PHE A 74 -0.45 -9.58 2.84
C PHE A 74 -1.45 -9.45 1.70
N LEU A 75 -0.97 -9.26 0.47
CA LEU A 75 -1.85 -9.11 -0.70
C LEU A 75 -2.60 -10.39 -1.01
N ARG A 76 -1.96 -11.55 -0.83
CA ARG A 76 -2.64 -12.84 -0.99
C ARG A 76 -3.77 -13.00 0.02
N ASP A 77 -3.52 -12.61 1.26
CA ASP A 77 -4.51 -12.74 2.33
C ASP A 77 -5.70 -11.83 2.14
N ILE A 78 -5.48 -10.63 1.61
CA ILE A 78 -6.55 -9.64 1.54
C ILE A 78 -7.35 -9.70 0.24
N TRP A 79 -6.72 -10.06 -0.88
CA TRP A 79 -7.37 -10.05 -2.19
C TRP A 79 -7.31 -11.35 -2.96
N LEU A 80 -6.22 -12.06 -2.83
CA LEU A 80 -5.88 -13.16 -3.73
C LEU A 80 -6.00 -14.47 -2.98
N GLU A 81 -7.12 -15.01 -2.92
CA GLU A 81 -7.50 -16.09 -2.03
C GLU A 81 -6.66 -17.32 -1.98
N CYS A 82 -5.83 -17.61 -2.87
CA CYS A 82 -5.28 -18.94 -2.95
C CYS A 82 -3.82 -18.92 -3.19
N CYS A 83 -3.13 -19.68 -2.73
CA CYS A 83 -2.84 -21.03 -2.58
C CYS A 83 -1.74 -21.44 -3.55
N GLY A 84 -0.54 -20.93 -3.39
CA GLY A 84 0.60 -21.53 -4.06
C GLY A 84 0.84 -21.15 -5.51
N HIS A 85 0.16 -20.17 -6.04
CA HIS A 85 0.45 -19.66 -7.37
C HIS A 85 1.69 -18.80 -7.34
N LEU A 86 2.39 -18.77 -8.48
CA LEU A 86 3.58 -17.95 -8.61
C LEU A 86 3.22 -16.47 -8.56
N SER A 87 4.07 -15.70 -7.92
CA SER A 87 3.89 -14.26 -7.83
C SER A 87 5.25 -13.59 -7.81
N GLY A 88 5.28 -12.31 -8.17
CA GLY A 88 6.53 -11.58 -8.14
C GLY A 88 6.31 -10.10 -8.34
N PHE A 89 7.25 -9.33 -7.85
CA PHE A 89 7.28 -7.88 -8.04
C PHE A 89 8.22 -7.53 -9.19
N GLY A 90 7.93 -6.44 -9.86
CA GLY A 90 8.78 -6.03 -10.97
C GLY A 90 8.80 -4.52 -11.19
N HIS A 91 9.83 -4.11 -11.89
CA HIS A 91 10.01 -2.75 -12.34
C HIS A 91 10.82 -2.81 -13.64
N LYS A 92 10.52 -1.95 -14.59
CA LYS A 92 11.16 -2.02 -15.91
C LYS A 92 12.68 -1.80 -15.87
N ASN A 93 13.19 -1.15 -14.83
CA ASN A 93 14.60 -0.77 -14.75
C ASN A 93 15.44 -1.61 -13.80
N PHE A 94 14.82 -2.42 -12.94
CA PHE A 94 15.58 -3.24 -12.00
C PHE A 94 14.77 -4.44 -11.53
N LYS A 95 15.46 -5.43 -10.98
CA LYS A 95 14.82 -6.62 -10.43
C LYS A 95 14.46 -6.40 -8.97
N ILE A 96 13.33 -6.96 -8.57
CA ILE A 96 12.88 -6.92 -7.19
C ILE A 96 12.79 -8.34 -6.67
N LYS A 97 13.43 -8.60 -5.54
CA LYS A 97 13.43 -9.92 -4.91
C LYS A 97 12.54 -9.90 -3.68
N MET A 98 12.02 -11.06 -3.32
CA MET A 98 11.17 -11.21 -2.15
C MET A 98 11.88 -10.83 -0.84
N LYS A 99 13.19 -10.97 -0.78
CA LYS A 99 13.98 -10.61 0.39
C LYS A 99 14.35 -9.12 0.46
N ASP A 100 14.08 -8.36 -0.60
CA ASP A 100 14.41 -6.94 -0.61
C ASP A 100 13.54 -6.19 0.39
N LEU A 101 14.09 -5.12 0.96
CA LEU A 101 13.38 -4.32 1.94
C LEU A 101 12.58 -3.21 1.28
N VAL A 102 11.44 -2.90 1.86
CA VAL A 102 10.55 -1.85 1.39
C VAL A 102 11.31 -0.52 1.26
N GLU A 103 12.14 -0.18 2.23
CA GLU A 103 12.88 1.09 2.20
C GLU A 103 13.88 1.18 1.04
N ASP A 104 14.34 0.02 0.54
CA ASP A 104 15.26 -0.02 -0.59
C ASP A 104 14.54 0.05 -1.93
N ILE A 105 13.31 -0.42 -1.98
CA ILE A 105 12.53 -0.50 -3.22
C ILE A 105 11.64 0.74 -3.42
N PHE A 106 10.93 1.15 -2.38
CA PHE A 106 9.95 2.22 -2.49
C PHE A 106 10.56 3.60 -2.27
N GLN A 107 11.24 4.08 -3.28
CA GLN A 107 11.67 5.48 -3.31
C GLN A 107 10.45 6.35 -3.63
N PRO A 108 10.44 7.64 -3.24
CA PRO A 108 9.29 8.50 -3.50
C PRO A 108 8.89 8.51 -4.98
N LYS A 109 7.58 8.38 -5.20
CA LYS A 109 6.97 8.41 -6.53
C LYS A 109 7.27 7.20 -7.41
N ILE A 110 7.91 6.16 -6.88
CA ILE A 110 8.13 4.95 -7.67
C ILE A 110 6.83 4.17 -7.82
N LYS A 111 6.66 3.54 -8.97
CA LYS A 111 5.54 2.66 -9.25
C LYS A 111 6.09 1.30 -9.65
N ILE A 112 5.76 0.28 -8.89
CA ILE A 112 6.14 -1.08 -9.23
C ILE A 112 4.88 -1.89 -9.48
N TYR A 113 5.04 -3.09 -10.05
CA TYR A 113 3.90 -3.98 -10.26
C TYR A 113 4.14 -5.30 -9.54
N TYR A 114 3.03 -5.96 -9.24
CA TYR A 114 3.00 -7.25 -8.60
C TYR A 114 2.11 -8.14 -9.46
N ASP A 115 2.67 -9.23 -9.97
CA ASP A 115 1.94 -10.16 -10.80
C ASP A 115 1.65 -11.42 -10.01
N TYR A 116 0.41 -11.84 -10.03
CA TYR A 116 -0.04 -13.05 -9.38
C TYR A 116 -0.73 -13.92 -10.42
N ASP A 117 -0.29 -15.16 -10.53
CA ASP A 117 -0.73 -16.05 -11.58
C ASP A 117 -1.75 -17.07 -11.09
N TYR A 118 -2.93 -17.03 -11.68
CA TYR A 118 -3.99 -17.99 -11.46
C TYR A 118 -4.28 -18.80 -12.73
N GLY A 119 -3.35 -18.87 -13.64
CA GLY A 119 -3.65 -19.29 -14.98
C GLY A 119 -3.94 -18.10 -15.89
N THR A 120 -4.40 -17.00 -15.34
CA THR A 120 -4.43 -15.68 -15.99
C THR A 120 -3.74 -14.71 -15.06
N THR A 121 -2.76 -13.99 -15.56
CA THR A 121 -1.99 -13.08 -14.73
C THR A 121 -2.85 -11.94 -14.20
N THR A 122 -2.87 -11.75 -12.89
CA THR A 122 -3.48 -10.60 -12.27
C THR A 122 -2.36 -9.63 -11.91
N ARG A 123 -2.42 -8.43 -12.47
CA ARG A 123 -1.42 -7.40 -12.23
C ARG A 123 -1.94 -6.32 -11.30
N VAL A 124 -1.16 -6.03 -10.28
CA VAL A 124 -1.46 -5.04 -9.27
C VAL A 124 -0.34 -4.00 -9.31
N PHE A 125 -0.70 -2.73 -9.19
CA PHE A 125 0.28 -1.66 -9.17
C PHE A 125 0.44 -1.10 -7.76
N LEU A 126 1.69 -0.85 -7.37
CA LEU A 126 2.01 -0.28 -6.07
C LEU A 126 2.75 1.04 -6.29
N ASN A 127 2.14 2.12 -5.83
CA ASN A 127 2.67 3.47 -5.98
C ASN A 127 3.16 3.98 -4.64
N ALA A 128 4.47 4.24 -4.53
CA ALA A 128 5.02 4.85 -3.33
C ALA A 128 4.68 6.33 -3.33
N LYS A 129 4.10 6.81 -2.23
CA LYS A 129 3.70 8.21 -2.08
C LYS A 129 4.74 8.99 -1.30
N LYS A 130 4.74 8.88 0.00
CA LYS A 130 5.59 9.68 0.86
C LYS A 130 6.11 8.84 2.02
N GLN A 131 7.25 9.20 2.54
CA GLN A 131 7.83 8.56 3.70
C GLN A 131 7.55 9.36 4.96
N TYR A 132 7.38 8.66 6.08
CA TYR A 132 7.10 9.26 7.38
C TYR A 132 7.94 8.58 8.44
N LEU A 133 8.34 9.35 9.45
CA LEU A 133 9.03 8.80 10.62
C LEU A 133 8.01 8.66 11.73
N LEU A 134 7.71 7.42 12.10
CA LEU A 134 6.65 7.11 13.05
C LEU A 134 7.11 6.05 14.04
N ASN A 135 6.48 6.04 15.20
CA ASN A 135 6.74 5.03 16.22
C ASN A 135 5.51 4.11 16.32
N LEU A 136 5.45 3.16 15.41
CA LEU A 136 4.36 2.18 15.35
C LEU A 136 4.96 0.78 15.42
N LYS A 137 4.14 -0.20 15.80
CA LYS A 137 4.60 -1.58 15.97
C LYS A 137 4.41 -2.44 14.74
N GLU A 138 3.31 -2.23 14.03
CA GLU A 138 2.95 -3.08 12.92
C GLU A 138 3.83 -2.80 11.70
N LYS A 139 4.12 -3.84 10.92
CA LYS A 139 4.89 -3.70 9.69
C LYS A 139 4.04 -3.20 8.55
N ILE A 140 2.78 -3.62 8.48
CA ILE A 140 1.84 -3.16 7.46
C ILE A 140 0.55 -2.74 8.15
N ILE A 141 0.12 -1.52 7.87
CA ILE A 141 -1.12 -0.98 8.42
C ILE A 141 -2.04 -0.62 7.25
N LEU A 142 -3.26 -1.15 7.28
CA LEU A 142 -4.26 -0.79 6.29
C LEU A 142 -4.89 0.54 6.70
N LEU A 143 -4.70 1.56 5.89
CA LEU A 143 -5.22 2.89 6.15
C LEU A 143 -6.61 3.09 5.55
N SER A 144 -6.85 2.48 4.41
CA SER A 144 -8.13 2.58 3.73
C SER A 144 -8.24 1.50 2.67
N ARG A 145 -9.47 1.09 2.37
CA ARG A 145 -9.77 0.11 1.34
C ARG A 145 -10.98 0.59 0.54
N ASN A 146 -10.78 0.79 -0.75
CA ASN A 146 -11.85 1.14 -1.67
C ASN A 146 -12.23 -0.08 -2.49
N GLU A 147 -13.51 -0.40 -2.51
CA GLU A 147 -14.05 -1.44 -3.38
C GLU A 147 -15.27 -0.89 -4.08
N PRO A 148 -15.49 -1.28 -5.35
CA PRO A 148 -16.68 -0.84 -6.08
C PRO A 148 -17.96 -1.32 -5.41
#